data_a3060eac0b6ee4fd509f4e5d12cc57f1
#
_entry.id   a3060eac0b6ee4fd509f4e5d12cc57f1
#
_cell.length_a   1.000
_cell.length_b   1.000
_cell.length_c   1.000
_cell.angle_alpha   90.00
_cell.angle_beta   90.00
_cell.angle_gamma   90.00
#
_symmetry.space_group_name_H-M   'P 1'
#
loop_
_entity.id
_entity.type
_entity.pdbx_description
1 polymer ?
#
loop_
_entity_poly.entity_id
_entity_poly.type
_entity_poly.pdbx_seq_one_letter_code
_entity_poly.pdbx_strand_id
1 'polypeptide(L)' 'MRIEDLKTEKIIKLFGLQSGCMSEKELWEIIKINKDHNNEYILEMEHGLIDSRMLMILLRSGYTMEIYNDNMLRFKVV' A
#
# COMPACT_ATOMS: atom_id res chain seq x y z
N MET A 1 -5.76 -6.40 9.88
CA MET A 1 -5.32 -6.18 8.49
C MET A 1 -4.76 -7.46 7.90
N ARG A 2 -4.96 -7.64 6.64
CA ARG A 2 -4.49 -8.82 5.93
C ARG A 2 -3.68 -8.42 4.70
N ILE A 3 -2.56 -9.07 4.49
CA ILE A 3 -1.72 -8.86 3.33
C ILE A 3 -1.87 -10.06 2.40
N GLU A 4 -2.21 -9.82 1.15
CA GLU A 4 -2.26 -10.83 0.12
C GLU A 4 -1.25 -10.47 -0.96
N ASP A 5 -0.29 -11.35 -1.16
CA ASP A 5 0.78 -11.15 -2.11
C ASP A 5 0.47 -11.88 -3.40
N LEU A 6 0.16 -11.14 -4.46
CA LEU A 6 -0.08 -11.70 -5.78
C LEU A 6 1.19 -11.60 -6.61
N LYS A 7 2.08 -12.53 -6.39
CA LYS A 7 3.41 -12.50 -7.00
C LYS A 7 3.40 -12.50 -8.51
N THR A 8 2.38 -13.06 -9.13
CA THR A 8 2.31 -13.17 -10.59
C THR A 8 2.21 -11.82 -11.28
N GLU A 9 1.58 -10.84 -10.62
CA GLU A 9 1.40 -9.51 -11.20
C GLU A 9 2.19 -8.44 -10.49
N LYS A 10 3.03 -8.85 -9.54
CA LYS A 10 3.81 -7.91 -8.73
C LYS A 10 2.92 -6.91 -8.02
N ILE A 11 1.83 -7.41 -7.49
CA ILE A 11 0.87 -6.59 -6.74
C ILE A 11 0.79 -7.12 -5.32
N ILE A 12 0.89 -6.22 -4.36
CA ILE A 12 0.61 -6.51 -2.96
C ILE A 12 -0.74 -5.91 -2.65
N LYS A 13 -1.69 -6.75 -2.31
CA LYS A 13 -3.04 -6.31 -1.98
C LYS A 13 -3.23 -6.28 -0.47
N LEU A 14 -3.76 -5.18 0.01
CA LEU A 14 -3.94 -4.92 1.43
C LEU A 14 -5.41 -4.66 1.69
N PHE A 15 -5.98 -5.45 2.57
CA PHE A 15 -7.40 -5.32 2.90
C PHE A 15 -7.57 -5.18 4.40
N GLY A 16 -8.41 -4.23 4.80
CA GLY A 16 -8.83 -4.12 6.17
C GLY A 16 -10.06 -4.98 6.38
N LEU A 17 -9.91 -6.06 7.11
CA LEU A 17 -11.04 -6.93 7.41
C LEU A 17 -11.99 -6.32 8.44
N GLN A 18 -11.46 -5.44 9.26
CA GLN A 18 -12.21 -4.70 10.25
C GLN A 18 -11.98 -3.22 10.00
N SER A 19 -12.88 -2.41 10.43
CA SER A 19 -12.72 -0.97 10.26
C SER A 19 -11.47 -0.46 10.97
N GLY A 20 -10.82 0.51 10.37
CA GLY A 20 -9.66 1.16 10.95
C GLY A 20 -8.47 1.18 10.02
N CYS A 21 -7.58 2.14 10.23
CA CYS A 21 -6.37 2.28 9.45
C CYS A 21 -5.34 1.24 9.88
N MET A 22 -4.47 0.86 8.95
CA MET A 22 -3.33 0.06 9.33
C MET A 22 -2.42 0.90 10.23
N SER A 23 -1.57 0.24 11.00
CA SER A 23 -0.61 0.94 11.83
C SER A 23 0.55 1.47 10.97
N GLU A 24 1.21 2.49 11.47
CA GLU A 24 2.37 3.04 10.80
C GLU A 24 3.49 2.01 10.68
N LYS A 25 3.64 1.16 11.72
CA LYS A 25 4.61 0.07 11.70
C LYS A 25 4.34 -0.90 10.54
N GLU A 26 3.09 -1.27 10.36
CA GLU A 26 2.70 -2.16 9.26
C GLU A 26 3.00 -1.54 7.91
N LEU A 27 2.74 -0.24 7.77
CA LEU A 27 3.04 0.47 6.54
C LEU A 27 4.53 0.43 6.22
N TRP A 28 5.37 0.68 7.22
CA TRP A 28 6.82 0.65 7.02
C TRP A 28 7.32 -0.75 6.66
N GLU A 29 6.71 -1.80 7.22
CA GLU A 29 7.04 -3.17 6.85
C GLU A 29 6.72 -3.44 5.39
N ILE A 30 5.58 -2.96 4.92
CA ILE A 30 5.16 -3.12 3.52
C ILE A 30 6.11 -2.36 2.59
N ILE A 31 6.47 -1.15 2.95
CA ILE A 31 7.42 -0.35 2.17
C ILE A 31 8.76 -1.07 2.09
N LYS A 32 9.20 -1.66 3.20
CA LYS A 32 10.45 -2.41 3.23
C LYS A 32 10.41 -3.63 2.31
N ILE A 33 9.31 -4.38 2.34
CA ILE A 33 9.13 -5.54 1.45
C ILE A 33 9.26 -5.10 -0.01
N ASN A 34 8.60 -4.02 -0.37
CA ASN A 34 8.66 -3.53 -1.73
C ASN A 34 10.07 -3.06 -2.10
N LYS A 35 10.73 -2.39 -1.17
CA LYS A 35 12.09 -1.91 -1.38
C LYS A 35 13.07 -3.07 -1.59
N ASP A 36 12.89 -4.15 -0.84
CA ASP A 36 13.72 -5.35 -0.99
C ASP A 36 13.52 -6.01 -2.35
N HIS A 37 12.43 -5.69 -3.04
CA HIS A 37 12.13 -6.16 -4.38
C HIS A 37 12.32 -5.06 -5.43
N ASN A 38 13.20 -4.10 -5.17
CA ASN A 38 13.53 -3.01 -6.08
C ASN A 38 12.33 -2.12 -6.41
N ASN A 39 11.38 -2.00 -5.51
CA ASN A 39 10.17 -1.18 -5.69
C ASN A 39 9.34 -1.61 -6.89
N GLU A 40 9.38 -2.88 -7.24
CA GLU A 40 8.64 -3.39 -8.39
C GLU A 40 7.16 -3.63 -8.12
N TYR A 41 6.79 -3.73 -6.84
CA TYR A 41 5.39 -4.01 -6.50
C TYR A 41 4.52 -2.78 -6.60
N ILE A 42 3.32 -3.02 -7.06
CA ILE A 42 2.22 -2.06 -6.96
C ILE A 42 1.49 -2.39 -5.68
N LEU A 43 1.29 -1.39 -4.83
CA LEU A 43 0.53 -1.58 -3.61
C LEU A 43 -0.92 -1.20 -3.88
N GLU A 44 -1.82 -2.15 -3.74
CA GLU A 44 -3.26 -1.89 -3.84
C GLU A 44 -3.85 -2.01 -2.45
N MET A 45 -4.53 -0.99 -2.00
CA MET A 45 -5.11 -1.02 -0.67
C MET A 45 -6.46 -0.33 -0.63
N GLU A 46 -7.30 -0.78 0.27
CA GLU A 46 -8.59 -0.17 0.48
C GLU A 46 -8.41 1.27 0.96
N HIS A 47 -9.26 2.13 0.47
CA HIS A 47 -9.24 3.55 0.82
C HIS A 47 -9.25 3.79 2.33
N GLY A 48 -9.99 2.99 3.08
CA GLY A 48 -10.10 3.14 4.52
C GLY A 48 -8.90 2.67 5.33
N LEU A 49 -7.89 2.06 4.69
CA LEU A 49 -6.73 1.55 5.41
C LEU A 49 -5.72 2.62 5.78
N ILE A 50 -5.72 3.73 5.07
CA ILE A 50 -4.72 4.77 5.30
C ILE A 50 -5.38 6.09 5.64
N ASP A 51 -4.71 6.85 6.46
CA ASP A 51 -5.09 8.23 6.77
C ASP A 51 -4.13 9.19 6.05
N SER A 52 -4.34 10.48 6.25
CA SER A 52 -3.53 11.49 5.57
C SER A 52 -2.06 11.42 5.94
N ARG A 53 -1.74 11.02 7.18
CA ARG A 53 -0.34 10.90 7.61
C ARG A 53 0.36 9.76 6.88
N MET A 54 -0.32 8.64 6.74
CA MET A 54 0.24 7.49 6.03
C MET A 54 0.38 7.77 4.54
N LEU A 55 -0.56 8.50 3.98
CA LEU A 55 -0.44 8.97 2.61
C LEU A 55 0.81 9.82 2.42
N MET A 56 1.09 10.70 3.37
CA MET A 56 2.31 11.51 3.32
C MET A 56 3.57 10.66 3.36
N ILE A 57 3.57 9.61 4.19
CA ILE A 57 4.70 8.69 4.26
C ILE A 57 4.95 8.04 2.91
N LEU A 58 3.89 7.55 2.27
CA LEU A 58 4.01 6.93 0.96
C LEU A 58 4.54 7.90 -0.08
N LEU A 59 3.99 9.11 -0.12
CA LEU A 59 4.43 10.12 -1.10
C LEU A 59 5.89 10.51 -0.88
N ARG A 60 6.32 10.64 0.38
CA ARG A 60 7.71 10.95 0.71
C ARG A 60 8.66 9.80 0.41
N SER A 61 8.12 8.59 0.36
CA SER A 61 8.92 7.40 0.02
C SER A 61 9.02 7.17 -1.50
N GLY A 62 8.50 8.09 -2.29
CA GLY A 62 8.62 8.02 -3.74
C GLY A 62 7.45 7.37 -4.45
N TYR A 63 6.39 7.05 -3.72
CA TYR A 63 5.20 6.47 -4.34
C TYR A 63 4.33 7.54 -4.97
N THR A 64 3.69 7.19 -6.07
CA THR A 64 2.61 7.98 -6.63
C THR A 64 1.30 7.28 -6.36
N MET A 65 0.24 8.05 -6.20
CA MET A 65 -1.08 7.52 -5.91
C MET A 65 -1.98 7.59 -7.12
N GLU A 66 -2.76 6.54 -7.31
CA GLU A 66 -3.77 6.47 -8.35
C GLU A 66 -5.05 5.90 -7.74
N ILE A 67 -6.18 6.50 -8.09
CA ILE A 67 -7.48 5.97 -7.68
C ILE A 67 -7.85 4.88 -8.67
N TYR A 68 -7.85 3.65 -8.21
CA TYR A 68 -8.12 2.50 -9.06
C TYR A 68 -9.62 2.29 -9.27
N ASN A 69 -10.37 2.39 -8.18
CA ASN A 69 -11.83 2.38 -8.22
C ASN A 69 -12.34 3.06 -6.95
N ASP A 70 -13.64 3.03 -6.71
CA ASP A 70 -14.25 3.77 -5.61
C ASP A 70 -13.68 3.42 -4.24
N ASN A 71 -13.17 2.20 -4.07
CA ASN A 71 -12.72 1.72 -2.77
C ASN A 71 -11.22 1.44 -2.71
N MET A 72 -10.53 1.46 -3.84
CA MET A 72 -9.15 1.01 -3.91
C MET A 72 -8.22 2.10 -4.40
N LEU A 73 -7.09 2.20 -3.74
CA LEU A 73 -6.00 3.07 -4.14
C LEU A 73 -4.82 2.22 -4.58
N ARG A 74 -4.12 2.68 -5.60
CA ARG A 74 -2.88 2.08 -6.05
C ARG A 74 -1.72 3.02 -5.82
N PHE A 75 -0.64 2.45 -5.34
CA PHE A 75 0.61 3.19 -5.14
C PHE A 75 1.72 2.46 -5.84
N LYS A 76 2.52 3.19 -6.60
CA LYS A 76 3.71 2.61 -7.21
C LYS A 76 4.84 3.62 -7.17
N VAL A 77 6.07 3.12 -7.18
CA VAL A 77 7.26 3.97 -7.25
C VAL A 77 7.56 4.24 -8.71
N VAL A 78 7.78 5.49 -9.00
CA VAL A 78 8.09 5.93 -10.37
C VAL A 78 9.59 5.95 -10.59
#